data_5ef1b68d3de97026dd9524422ccfeeb0
#
_entry.id   5ef1b68d3de97026dd9524422ccfeeb0
#
_cell.length_a   1.000
_cell.length_b   1.000
_cell.length_c   1.000
_cell.angle_alpha   90.00
_cell.angle_beta   90.00
_cell.angle_gamma   90.00
#
_symmetry.space_group_name_H-M   'P 1'
#
loop_
_entity.id
_entity.type
_entity.pdbx_description
1 polymer ?
#
loop_
_entity_poly.entity_id
_entity_poly.type
_entity_poly.pdbx_seq_one_letter_code
_entity_poly.pdbx_strand_id
1 'polypeptide(L)'
;AVNDGVRSEHTDSLATEEPLEIRVQGPGQEQAQVAVTMRTPGGDFELAVGFLFTEGLIAPGDVKRVAYCDNLPGEDQRYNVVSVTLERPFDADRLRRNFYANSSCGVCGKAALEDIEVRCEPVAPGPEVDLGVLVSLPDRLREAQAVFERTGGLHAAGLFDPAGAPLAVREDVGRHNAVDKVVGERYLAGRLPADGTVLQ
;
A
#
# COMPACT_ATOMS: atom_id res chain seq x y z
N ALA A 1 9.65 15.03 28.21
CA ALA A 1 8.30 15.60 28.35
C ALA A 1 8.32 16.71 29.40
N VAL A 2 7.42 17.67 29.31
CA VAL A 2 7.22 18.69 30.34
C VAL A 2 5.73 18.68 30.70
N ASN A 3 5.42 18.27 31.93
CA ASN A 3 4.07 18.28 32.48
C ASN A 3 4.07 19.18 33.73
N ASP A 4 3.17 20.17 33.76
CA ASP A 4 3.03 21.13 34.87
C ASP A 4 4.34 21.80 35.30
N GLY A 5 5.23 22.07 34.32
CA GLY A 5 6.55 22.67 34.56
C GLY A 5 7.62 21.70 35.06
N VAL A 6 7.31 20.43 35.26
CA VAL A 6 8.27 19.39 35.64
C VAL A 6 8.82 18.71 34.39
N ARG A 7 10.13 18.77 34.19
CA ARG A 7 10.83 18.07 33.11
C ARG A 7 11.04 16.61 33.51
N SER A 8 10.57 15.71 32.66
CA SER A 8 10.84 14.26 32.76
C SER A 8 11.48 13.75 31.49
N GLU A 9 12.41 12.81 31.62
CA GLU A 9 13.02 12.09 30.49
C GLU A 9 12.33 10.74 30.35
N HIS A 10 11.87 10.46 29.12
CA HIS A 10 11.27 9.19 28.74
C HIS A 10 11.99 8.67 27.50
N THR A 11 12.22 7.37 27.46
CA THR A 11 12.63 6.69 26.21
C THR A 11 11.44 6.72 25.25
N ASP A 12 11.66 7.20 24.05
CA ASP A 12 10.66 7.22 23.00
C ASP A 12 11.04 6.24 21.89
N SER A 13 10.05 5.74 21.15
CA SER A 13 10.25 4.84 20.02
C SER A 13 9.77 5.54 18.76
N LEU A 14 10.62 5.59 17.76
CA LEU A 14 10.28 6.18 16.46
C LEU A 14 9.99 5.09 15.45
N ALA A 15 8.99 5.30 14.61
CA ALA A 15 8.74 4.46 13.45
C ALA A 15 9.88 4.63 12.44
N THR A 16 10.37 3.52 11.89
CA THR A 16 11.38 3.56 10.83
C THR A 16 10.75 3.93 9.50
N GLU A 17 11.39 4.86 8.80
CA GLU A 17 11.02 5.24 7.43
C GLU A 17 12.22 4.98 6.50
N GLU A 18 11.98 4.23 5.43
CA GLU A 18 13.00 3.93 4.43
C GLU A 18 12.41 4.00 3.02
N PRO A 19 13.20 4.39 2.01
CA PRO A 19 12.74 4.36 0.64
C PRO A 19 12.53 2.92 0.17
N LEU A 20 11.49 2.70 -0.65
CA LEU A 20 11.25 1.48 -1.40
C LEU A 20 11.12 1.83 -2.88
N GLU A 21 11.91 1.18 -3.70
CA GLU A 21 11.79 1.22 -5.16
C GLU A 21 10.97 0.00 -5.63
N ILE A 22 9.94 0.27 -6.44
CA ILE A 22 9.10 -0.75 -7.05
C ILE A 22 9.47 -0.86 -8.52
N ARG A 23 9.80 -2.07 -8.95
CA ARG A 23 10.11 -2.43 -10.34
C ARG A 23 9.13 -3.46 -10.87
N VAL A 24 8.88 -3.40 -12.17
CA VAL A 24 8.03 -4.38 -12.88
C VAL A 24 8.78 -4.95 -14.07
N GLN A 25 8.53 -6.22 -14.37
CA GLN A 25 9.07 -6.91 -15.54
C GLN A 25 8.02 -7.86 -16.12
N GLY A 26 7.71 -7.69 -17.41
CA GLY A 26 6.89 -8.62 -18.17
C GLY A 26 7.74 -9.58 -19.03
N PRO A 27 7.13 -10.63 -19.61
CA PRO A 27 7.81 -11.52 -20.54
C PRO A 27 8.38 -10.77 -21.73
N GLY A 28 9.67 -10.96 -22.00
CA GLY A 28 10.38 -10.32 -23.12
C GLY A 28 10.58 -8.81 -22.97
N GLN A 29 10.31 -8.25 -21.82
CA GLN A 29 10.52 -6.83 -21.51
C GLN A 29 11.70 -6.65 -20.55
N GLU A 30 12.38 -5.52 -20.68
CA GLU A 30 13.35 -5.09 -19.67
C GLU A 30 12.62 -4.68 -18.38
N GLN A 31 13.31 -4.81 -17.26
CA GLN A 31 12.79 -4.36 -15.98
C GLN A 31 12.66 -2.83 -15.98
N ALA A 32 11.49 -2.34 -15.62
CA ALA A 32 11.18 -0.93 -15.52
C ALA A 32 10.98 -0.50 -14.08
N GLN A 33 11.55 0.64 -13.71
CA GLN A 33 11.23 1.32 -12.45
C GLN A 33 9.85 1.95 -12.57
N VAL A 34 9.00 1.72 -11.58
CA VAL A 34 7.64 2.25 -11.52
C VAL A 34 7.55 3.42 -10.55
N ALA A 35 7.98 3.21 -9.32
CA ALA A 35 7.87 4.21 -8.27
C ALA A 35 9.01 4.09 -7.25
N VAL A 36 9.25 5.19 -6.53
CA VAL A 36 9.99 5.20 -5.27
C VAL A 36 9.09 5.87 -4.24
N THR A 37 8.87 5.21 -3.12
CA THR A 37 8.05 5.73 -2.03
C THR A 37 8.77 5.59 -0.70
N MET A 38 8.50 6.50 0.23
CA MET A 38 8.90 6.32 1.64
C MET A 38 7.88 5.40 2.32
N ARG A 39 8.36 4.38 3.00
CA ARG A 39 7.48 3.40 3.68
C ARG A 39 8.02 3.02 5.05
N THR A 40 7.18 2.50 5.89
CA THR A 40 7.59 1.71 7.06
C THR A 40 7.94 0.30 6.60
N PRO A 41 9.17 -0.22 6.88
CA PRO A 41 9.57 -1.56 6.52
C PRO A 41 8.59 -2.64 7.01
N GLY A 42 8.40 -3.66 6.17
CA GLY A 42 7.44 -4.75 6.38
C GLY A 42 6.22 -4.66 5.46
N GLY A 43 5.79 -5.80 4.93
CA GLY A 43 4.72 -5.87 3.93
C GLY A 43 5.12 -5.26 2.58
N ASP A 44 6.41 -5.23 2.25
CA ASP A 44 6.94 -4.57 1.04
C ASP A 44 6.42 -5.22 -0.24
N PHE A 45 6.20 -6.53 -0.24
CA PHE A 45 5.61 -7.24 -1.38
C PHE A 45 4.14 -6.90 -1.56
N GLU A 46 3.41 -6.79 -0.44
CA GLU A 46 2.03 -6.34 -0.41
C GLU A 46 1.94 -4.90 -0.93
N LEU A 47 2.82 -3.99 -0.45
CA LEU A 47 2.88 -2.62 -0.91
C LEU A 47 3.15 -2.54 -2.42
N ALA A 48 4.13 -3.27 -2.93
CA ALA A 48 4.48 -3.24 -4.35
C ALA A 48 3.34 -3.73 -5.25
N VAL A 49 2.71 -4.85 -4.90
CA VAL A 49 1.61 -5.43 -5.68
C VAL A 49 0.34 -4.59 -5.54
N GLY A 50 0.03 -4.13 -4.33
CA GLY A 50 -1.12 -3.27 -4.08
C GLY A 50 -1.02 -1.97 -4.86
N PHE A 51 0.12 -1.30 -4.82
CA PHE A 51 0.39 -0.09 -5.59
C PHE A 51 0.18 -0.32 -7.10
N LEU A 52 0.76 -1.38 -7.68
CA LEU A 52 0.58 -1.68 -9.10
C LEU A 52 -0.90 -1.94 -9.46
N PHE A 53 -1.65 -2.57 -8.56
CA PHE A 53 -3.06 -2.87 -8.76
C PHE A 53 -3.93 -1.61 -8.63
N THR A 54 -3.75 -0.80 -7.59
CA THR A 54 -4.53 0.43 -7.36
C THR A 54 -4.29 1.49 -8.43
N GLU A 55 -3.05 1.54 -8.98
CA GLU A 55 -2.73 2.36 -10.15
C GLU A 55 -3.23 1.73 -11.48
N GLY A 56 -3.86 0.57 -11.42
CA GLY A 56 -4.44 -0.10 -12.59
C GLY A 56 -3.41 -0.61 -13.59
N LEU A 57 -2.17 -0.87 -13.16
CA LEU A 57 -1.10 -1.39 -14.01
C LEU A 57 -1.16 -2.90 -14.16
N ILE A 58 -1.78 -3.59 -13.22
CA ILE A 58 -1.98 -5.04 -13.22
C ILE A 58 -3.43 -5.39 -12.89
N ALA A 59 -3.86 -6.57 -13.34
CA ALA A 59 -5.14 -7.17 -12.99
C ALA A 59 -4.93 -8.40 -12.08
N PRO A 60 -5.97 -8.90 -11.38
CA PRO A 60 -5.87 -10.13 -10.62
C PRO A 60 -5.32 -11.29 -11.45
N GLY A 61 -4.31 -11.98 -10.94
CA GLY A 61 -3.64 -13.11 -11.62
C GLY A 61 -2.48 -12.72 -12.55
N ASP A 62 -2.16 -11.43 -12.72
CA ASP A 62 -1.04 -11.01 -13.57
C ASP A 62 0.33 -11.23 -12.91
N VAL A 63 0.40 -11.31 -11.59
CA VAL A 63 1.67 -11.45 -10.87
C VAL A 63 2.12 -12.89 -10.85
N LYS A 64 3.30 -13.13 -11.42
CA LYS A 64 3.98 -14.42 -11.41
C LYS A 64 4.87 -14.59 -10.18
N ARG A 65 5.62 -13.55 -9.83
CA ARG A 65 6.58 -13.56 -8.73
C ARG A 65 6.78 -12.15 -8.18
N VAL A 66 6.94 -12.07 -6.87
CA VAL A 66 7.43 -10.87 -6.18
C VAL A 66 8.68 -11.26 -5.40
N ALA A 67 9.73 -10.45 -5.48
CA ALA A 67 10.96 -10.69 -4.75
C ALA A 67 11.74 -9.39 -4.53
N TYR A 68 12.58 -9.35 -3.53
CA TYR A 68 13.64 -8.33 -3.48
C TYR A 68 14.64 -8.54 -4.61
N CYS A 69 15.20 -7.45 -5.11
CA CYS A 69 16.19 -7.50 -6.17
C CYS A 69 17.55 -7.92 -5.60
N ASP A 70 18.07 -9.06 -6.06
CA ASP A 70 19.35 -9.63 -5.57
C ASP A 70 20.57 -9.05 -6.30
N ASN A 71 20.39 -8.41 -7.47
CA ASN A 71 21.46 -7.95 -8.36
C ASN A 71 21.54 -6.41 -8.37
N LEU A 72 21.69 -5.77 -7.23
CA LEU A 72 21.91 -4.35 -7.15
C LEU A 72 23.42 -4.03 -7.27
N PRO A 73 23.82 -3.01 -8.03
CA PRO A 73 25.18 -2.54 -8.01
C PRO A 73 25.46 -1.87 -6.65
N GLY A 74 26.26 -2.54 -5.81
CA GLY A 74 26.59 -2.09 -4.46
C GLY A 74 26.78 -3.26 -3.52
N GLU A 75 27.52 -3.07 -2.43
CA GLU A 75 27.99 -4.16 -1.59
C GLU A 75 26.94 -4.73 -0.63
N ASP A 76 25.84 -3.99 -0.36
CA ASP A 76 24.84 -4.41 0.64
C ASP A 76 23.43 -4.45 0.08
N GLN A 77 22.80 -5.62 0.13
CA GLN A 77 21.35 -5.77 -0.06
C GLN A 77 20.62 -5.02 1.07
N ARG A 78 19.94 -3.93 0.73
CA ARG A 78 19.21 -3.11 1.69
C ARG A 78 17.72 -3.44 1.78
N TYR A 79 17.24 -4.45 1.04
CA TYR A 79 15.82 -4.83 0.97
C TYR A 79 14.88 -3.65 0.65
N ASN A 80 15.36 -2.73 -0.18
CA ASN A 80 14.64 -1.52 -0.57
C ASN A 80 14.30 -1.45 -2.06
N VAL A 81 14.49 -2.53 -2.80
CA VAL A 81 14.06 -2.68 -4.19
C VAL A 81 13.27 -3.96 -4.35
N VAL A 82 11.99 -3.84 -4.67
CA VAL A 82 11.08 -4.96 -4.95
C VAL A 82 10.84 -5.06 -6.44
N SER A 83 11.03 -6.25 -6.99
CA SER A 83 10.74 -6.59 -8.38
C SER A 83 9.49 -7.45 -8.47
N VAL A 84 8.52 -7.01 -9.28
CA VAL A 84 7.29 -7.74 -9.59
C VAL A 84 7.41 -8.27 -11.01
N THR A 85 7.48 -9.60 -11.14
CA THR A 85 7.48 -10.27 -12.45
C THR A 85 6.05 -10.63 -12.82
N LEU A 86 5.64 -10.29 -14.04
CA LEU A 86 4.29 -10.52 -14.55
C LEU A 86 4.23 -11.75 -15.47
N GLU A 87 3.03 -12.33 -15.59
CA GLU A 87 2.70 -13.37 -16.57
C GLU A 87 2.48 -12.82 -17.98
N ARG A 88 2.16 -11.52 -18.09
CA ARG A 88 1.87 -10.79 -19.34
C ARG A 88 2.73 -9.55 -19.47
N PRO A 89 3.01 -9.08 -20.69
CA PRO A 89 3.68 -7.80 -20.87
C PRO A 89 2.86 -6.65 -20.24
N PHE A 90 3.55 -5.70 -19.63
CA PHE A 90 2.93 -4.46 -19.15
C PHE A 90 2.98 -3.36 -20.20
N ASP A 91 2.06 -2.39 -20.09
CA ASP A 91 2.03 -1.21 -20.95
C ASP A 91 3.04 -0.16 -20.46
N ALA A 92 4.20 -0.11 -21.13
CA ALA A 92 5.27 0.84 -20.80
C ALA A 92 4.89 2.31 -21.02
N ASP A 93 3.97 2.59 -21.95
CA ASP A 93 3.53 3.97 -22.21
C ASP A 93 2.58 4.45 -21.12
N ARG A 94 1.79 3.54 -20.56
CA ARG A 94 0.99 3.81 -19.38
C ARG A 94 1.86 4.12 -18.16
N LEU A 95 2.95 3.38 -17.96
CA LEU A 95 3.94 3.67 -16.91
C LEU A 95 4.50 5.08 -17.05
N ARG A 96 4.92 5.47 -18.23
CA ARG A 96 5.50 6.82 -18.47
C ARG A 96 4.52 7.93 -18.17
N ARG A 97 3.24 7.77 -18.50
CA ARG A 97 2.21 8.78 -18.26
C ARG A 97 1.86 8.96 -16.78
N ASN A 98 1.82 7.86 -16.03
CA ASN A 98 1.33 7.89 -14.64
C ASN A 98 2.39 8.35 -13.61
N PHE A 99 3.69 8.27 -13.93
CA PHE A 99 4.75 8.38 -12.91
C PHE A 99 5.74 9.54 -13.10
N TYR A 100 5.46 10.51 -13.95
CA TYR A 100 6.36 11.63 -14.16
C TYR A 100 6.35 12.68 -13.04
N ALA A 101 5.70 12.44 -11.92
CA ALA A 101 5.67 13.38 -10.81
C ALA A 101 5.65 12.74 -9.43
N ASN A 102 6.74 12.99 -8.72
CA ASN A 102 6.94 12.69 -7.31
C ASN A 102 6.09 13.62 -6.43
N SER A 103 4.89 13.21 -6.04
CA SER A 103 4.23 13.84 -4.91
C SER A 103 3.46 12.83 -4.08
N SER A 104 3.59 12.97 -2.78
CA SER A 104 3.00 12.10 -1.77
C SER A 104 1.48 11.98 -1.80
N CYS A 105 0.78 12.75 -2.63
CA CYS A 105 -0.68 12.75 -2.74
C CYS A 105 -1.23 12.11 -4.01
N GLY A 106 -0.37 11.64 -4.93
CA GLY A 106 -0.77 10.92 -6.15
C GLY A 106 -1.44 11.78 -7.24
N VAL A 107 -2.05 12.90 -6.89
CA VAL A 107 -2.75 13.78 -7.84
C VAL A 107 -1.81 14.77 -8.52
N CYS A 108 -0.85 15.34 -7.77
CA CYS A 108 0.11 16.29 -8.34
C CYS A 108 1.12 15.64 -9.30
N GLY A 109 1.03 14.33 -9.50
CA GLY A 109 1.90 13.55 -10.37
C GLY A 109 1.31 13.16 -11.70
N LYS A 110 0.03 13.36 -11.90
CA LYS A 110 -0.62 13.05 -13.18
C LYS A 110 -0.49 14.24 -14.12
N ALA A 111 0.04 13.99 -15.31
CA ALA A 111 0.40 15.04 -16.27
C ALA A 111 -0.82 15.74 -16.90
N ALA A 112 -1.99 15.12 -16.85
CA ALA A 112 -3.23 15.66 -17.39
C ALA A 112 -4.46 15.20 -16.60
N LEU A 113 -5.57 15.95 -16.71
CA LEU A 113 -6.86 15.57 -16.09
C LEU A 113 -7.38 14.24 -16.60
N GLU A 114 -7.12 13.92 -17.86
CA GLU A 114 -7.50 12.65 -18.50
C GLU A 114 -6.81 11.44 -17.83
N ASP A 115 -5.63 11.64 -17.24
CA ASP A 115 -4.90 10.58 -16.52
C ASP A 115 -5.52 10.27 -15.15
N ILE A 116 -6.41 11.15 -14.66
CA ILE A 116 -7.14 10.97 -13.39
C ILE A 116 -8.43 10.17 -13.61
N GLU A 117 -8.91 10.09 -14.86
CA GLU A 117 -10.12 9.35 -15.19
C GLU A 117 -9.89 7.84 -15.01
N VAL A 118 -10.37 7.30 -13.92
CA VAL A 118 -10.40 5.86 -13.69
C VAL A 118 -11.62 5.28 -14.41
N ARG A 119 -11.39 4.52 -15.47
CA ARG A 119 -12.44 3.74 -16.13
C ARG A 119 -12.68 2.48 -15.34
N CYS A 120 -13.73 2.47 -14.54
CA CYS A 120 -14.18 1.29 -13.80
C CYS A 120 -15.65 1.01 -14.11
N GLU A 121 -16.03 -0.25 -14.05
CA GLU A 121 -17.43 -0.65 -14.07
C GLU A 121 -18.15 -0.09 -12.82
N PRO A 122 -19.45 0.19 -12.91
CA PRO A 122 -20.23 0.59 -11.75
C PRO A 122 -20.08 -0.44 -10.63
N VAL A 123 -19.81 0.03 -9.42
CA VAL A 123 -19.69 -0.83 -8.25
C VAL A 123 -21.04 -1.49 -7.97
N ALA A 124 -21.04 -2.81 -7.83
CA ALA A 124 -22.24 -3.55 -7.41
C ALA A 124 -22.70 -3.06 -6.01
N PRO A 125 -24.00 -3.19 -5.67
CA PRO A 125 -24.46 -2.89 -4.33
C PRO A 125 -23.61 -3.61 -3.28
N GLY A 126 -23.04 -2.85 -2.35
CA GLY A 126 -22.24 -3.38 -1.25
C GLY A 126 -23.11 -4.08 -0.18
N PRO A 127 -22.48 -4.65 0.83
CA PRO A 127 -23.21 -5.23 1.96
C PRO A 127 -23.93 -4.15 2.76
N GLU A 128 -25.08 -4.50 3.32
CA GLU A 128 -25.69 -3.68 4.36
C GLU A 128 -24.86 -3.82 5.65
N VAL A 129 -24.45 -2.70 6.21
CA VAL A 129 -23.64 -2.64 7.44
C VAL A 129 -24.39 -1.82 8.48
N ASP A 130 -24.50 -2.36 9.68
CA ASP A 130 -25.11 -1.63 10.80
C ASP A 130 -24.30 -0.37 11.14
N LEU A 131 -24.99 0.74 11.39
CA LEU A 131 -24.36 2.01 11.72
C LEU A 131 -23.48 1.91 12.98
N GLY A 132 -23.90 1.13 13.98
CA GLY A 132 -23.10 0.91 15.18
C GLY A 132 -21.80 0.18 14.89
N VAL A 133 -21.80 -0.75 13.92
CA VAL A 133 -20.57 -1.38 13.43
C VAL A 133 -19.67 -0.33 12.79
N LEU A 134 -20.17 0.45 11.83
CA LEU A 134 -19.37 1.48 11.14
C LEU A 134 -18.74 2.46 12.13
N VAL A 135 -19.49 2.94 13.10
CA VAL A 135 -18.98 3.87 14.13
C VAL A 135 -17.90 3.21 15.01
N SER A 136 -17.94 1.89 15.19
CA SER A 136 -16.95 1.16 15.99
C SER A 136 -15.65 0.82 15.25
N LEU A 137 -15.62 0.89 13.91
CA LEU A 137 -14.45 0.47 13.12
C LEU A 137 -13.16 1.25 13.45
N PRO A 138 -13.19 2.57 13.69
CA PRO A 138 -11.96 3.29 14.06
C PRO A 138 -11.33 2.75 15.35
N ASP A 139 -12.13 2.41 16.36
CA ASP A 139 -11.63 1.85 17.61
C ASP A 139 -11.06 0.44 17.40
N ARG A 140 -11.77 -0.39 16.63
CA ARG A 140 -11.28 -1.74 16.26
C ARG A 140 -9.99 -1.68 15.44
N LEU A 141 -9.88 -0.71 14.51
CA LEU A 141 -8.66 -0.49 13.76
C LEU A 141 -7.53 -0.09 14.73
N ARG A 142 -7.83 0.81 15.67
CA ARG A 142 -6.87 1.28 16.66
C ARG A 142 -6.31 0.15 17.53
N GLU A 143 -7.15 -0.77 17.97
CA GLU A 143 -6.74 -1.94 18.75
C GLU A 143 -5.77 -2.85 17.98
N ALA A 144 -5.83 -2.85 16.65
CA ALA A 144 -4.96 -3.65 15.80
C ALA A 144 -3.64 -2.95 15.41
N GLN A 145 -3.44 -1.67 15.78
CA GLN A 145 -2.28 -0.85 15.43
C GLN A 145 -1.11 -1.02 16.41
N ALA A 146 -0.43 -2.15 16.37
CA ALA A 146 0.64 -2.48 17.32
C ALA A 146 1.88 -1.59 17.22
N VAL A 147 2.22 -1.08 16.04
CA VAL A 147 3.38 -0.20 15.85
C VAL A 147 3.01 1.23 16.22
N PHE A 148 1.83 1.69 15.84
CA PHE A 148 1.33 3.01 16.23
C PHE A 148 1.24 3.13 17.77
N GLU A 149 0.79 2.11 18.47
CA GLU A 149 0.70 2.13 19.93
C GLU A 149 2.06 2.43 20.60
N ARG A 150 3.14 1.96 19.99
CA ARG A 150 4.51 2.16 20.51
C ARG A 150 5.16 3.46 20.06
N THR A 151 4.79 3.97 18.87
CA THR A 151 5.51 5.06 18.21
C THR A 151 4.67 6.32 17.99
N GLY A 152 3.35 6.18 17.92
CA GLY A 152 2.43 7.27 17.62
C GLY A 152 2.54 7.85 16.20
N GLY A 153 3.37 7.26 15.32
CA GLY A 153 3.81 7.88 14.08
C GLY A 153 3.31 7.25 12.78
N LEU A 154 2.36 6.29 12.83
CA LEU A 154 1.89 5.59 11.63
C LEU A 154 0.41 5.84 11.34
N HIS A 155 0.08 5.74 10.05
CA HIS A 155 -1.29 5.54 9.58
C HIS A 155 -1.60 4.05 9.54
N ALA A 156 -2.90 3.71 9.50
CA ALA A 156 -3.34 2.34 9.26
C ALA A 156 -4.49 2.32 8.25
N ALA A 157 -4.61 1.19 7.58
CA ALA A 157 -5.80 0.80 6.84
C ALA A 157 -6.26 -0.58 7.31
N GLY A 158 -7.56 -0.79 7.37
CA GLY A 158 -8.16 -2.06 7.77
C GLY A 158 -9.30 -2.46 6.85
N LEU A 159 -9.33 -3.74 6.48
CA LEU A 159 -10.44 -4.35 5.80
C LEU A 159 -11.23 -5.20 6.80
N PHE A 160 -12.53 -5.00 6.85
CA PHE A 160 -13.43 -5.62 7.81
C PHE A 160 -14.56 -6.36 7.09
N ASP A 161 -15.10 -7.39 7.73
CA ASP A 161 -16.36 -7.96 7.31
C ASP A 161 -17.56 -7.06 7.72
N PRO A 162 -18.79 -7.33 7.26
CA PRO A 162 -19.98 -6.54 7.62
C PRO A 162 -20.31 -6.55 9.12
N ALA A 163 -19.81 -7.51 9.89
CA ALA A 163 -19.95 -7.56 11.35
C ALA A 163 -18.83 -6.77 12.07
N GLY A 164 -17.87 -6.24 11.29
CA GLY A 164 -16.75 -5.46 11.80
C GLY A 164 -15.60 -6.31 12.35
N ALA A 165 -15.50 -7.58 11.99
CA ALA A 165 -14.33 -8.37 12.28
C ALA A 165 -13.19 -8.02 11.30
N PRO A 166 -11.96 -7.79 11.77
CA PRO A 166 -10.84 -7.42 10.90
C PRO A 166 -10.41 -8.61 10.04
N LEU A 167 -10.31 -8.37 8.73
CA LEU A 167 -9.84 -9.34 7.73
C LEU A 167 -8.38 -9.11 7.36
N ALA A 168 -7.96 -7.85 7.30
CA ALA A 168 -6.59 -7.43 7.11
C ALA A 168 -6.39 -6.06 7.74
N VAL A 169 -5.27 -5.83 8.41
CA VAL A 169 -4.87 -4.50 8.92
C VAL A 169 -3.40 -4.31 8.59
N ARG A 170 -3.05 -3.13 8.06
CA ARG A 170 -1.67 -2.76 7.75
C ARG A 170 -1.38 -1.34 8.20
N GLU A 171 -0.17 -1.16 8.72
CA GLU A 171 0.35 0.14 9.16
C GLU A 171 1.45 0.61 8.21
N ASP A 172 1.52 1.91 7.97
CA ASP A 172 2.60 2.55 7.21
C ASP A 172 2.68 4.05 7.57
N VAL A 173 3.85 4.66 7.39
CA VAL A 173 4.04 6.11 7.50
C VAL A 173 3.19 6.87 6.47
N GLY A 174 2.93 6.28 5.31
CA GLY A 174 2.06 6.80 4.26
C GLY A 174 0.66 6.21 4.33
N ARG A 175 -0.38 7.06 4.47
CA ARG A 175 -1.77 6.57 4.48
C ARG A 175 -2.16 5.79 3.21
N HIS A 176 -1.66 6.20 2.03
CA HIS A 176 -1.87 5.49 0.77
C HIS A 176 -1.15 4.14 0.76
N ASN A 177 0.08 4.09 1.27
CA ASN A 177 0.82 2.85 1.40
C ASN A 177 0.11 1.83 2.30
N ALA A 178 -0.52 2.30 3.40
CA ALA A 178 -1.29 1.42 4.27
C ALA A 178 -2.46 0.76 3.52
N VAL A 179 -3.18 1.53 2.69
CA VAL A 179 -4.24 1.00 1.81
C VAL A 179 -3.66 0.03 0.78
N ASP A 180 -2.58 0.41 0.10
CA ASP A 180 -1.93 -0.46 -0.88
C ASP A 180 -1.46 -1.77 -0.26
N LYS A 181 -0.89 -1.75 0.95
CA LYS A 181 -0.54 -2.98 1.67
C LYS A 181 -1.75 -3.88 1.93
N VAL A 182 -2.90 -3.33 2.32
CA VAL A 182 -4.14 -4.10 2.51
C VAL A 182 -4.61 -4.71 1.19
N VAL A 183 -4.66 -3.91 0.13
CA VAL A 183 -5.06 -4.37 -1.21
C VAL A 183 -4.11 -5.43 -1.74
N GLY A 184 -2.80 -5.22 -1.59
CA GLY A 184 -1.78 -6.18 -2.02
C GLY A 184 -1.82 -7.50 -1.25
N GLU A 185 -2.15 -7.46 0.04
CA GLU A 185 -2.39 -8.69 0.82
C GLU A 185 -3.57 -9.48 0.24
N ARG A 186 -4.70 -8.83 -0.05
CA ARG A 186 -5.85 -9.48 -0.69
C ARG A 186 -5.51 -10.02 -2.07
N TYR A 187 -4.75 -9.26 -2.86
CA TYR A 187 -4.28 -9.68 -4.18
C TYR A 187 -3.44 -10.97 -4.09
N LEU A 188 -2.39 -10.95 -3.26
CA LEU A 188 -1.47 -12.08 -3.09
C LEU A 188 -2.16 -13.31 -2.49
N ALA A 189 -3.18 -13.12 -1.67
CA ALA A 189 -4.01 -14.18 -1.12
C ALA A 189 -5.05 -14.72 -2.12
N GLY A 190 -5.17 -14.14 -3.34
CA GLY A 190 -6.20 -14.51 -4.31
C GLY A 190 -7.63 -14.17 -3.84
N ARG A 191 -7.79 -13.11 -3.05
CA ARG A 191 -9.05 -12.68 -2.43
C ARG A 191 -9.57 -11.34 -2.97
N LEU A 192 -9.30 -11.08 -4.24
CA LEU A 192 -9.91 -9.97 -4.99
C LEU A 192 -10.87 -10.54 -6.04
N PRO A 193 -11.99 -9.85 -6.31
CA PRO A 193 -12.47 -8.63 -5.66
C PRO A 193 -12.81 -8.85 -4.18
N ALA A 194 -12.71 -7.77 -3.38
CA ALA A 194 -13.02 -7.80 -1.94
C ALA A 194 -14.49 -7.43 -1.67
N ASP A 195 -15.38 -7.99 -2.49
CA ASP A 195 -16.83 -7.76 -2.38
C ASP A 195 -17.37 -8.14 -1.01
N GLY A 196 -18.31 -7.38 -0.51
CA GLY A 196 -18.91 -7.65 0.79
C GLY A 196 -18.03 -7.26 1.98
N THR A 197 -17.02 -6.39 1.80
CA THR A 197 -16.12 -5.91 2.86
C THR A 197 -16.21 -4.39 3.03
N VAL A 198 -15.68 -3.89 4.15
CA VAL A 198 -15.60 -2.46 4.48
C VAL A 198 -14.14 -2.08 4.66
N LEU A 199 -13.67 -1.07 3.93
CA LEU A 199 -12.36 -0.48 4.10
C LEU A 199 -12.44 0.74 5.03
N GLN A 200 -11.58 0.78 6.04
CA GLN A 200 -11.44 1.87 6.98
C GLN A 200 -10.01 2.43 6.92
#